data_682ce3abb2e5d0201a12ad4c4134a277
#
_entry.id   682ce3abb2e5d0201a12ad4c4134a277
#
_cell.length_a   1.000
_cell.length_b   1.000
_cell.length_c   1.000
_cell.angle_alpha   90.00
_cell.angle_beta   90.00
_cell.angle_gamma   90.00
#
_symmetry.space_group_name_H-M   'P 1'
#
loop_
_entity.id
_entity.type
_entity.pdbx_description
1 polymer ?
#
loop_
_entity_poly.entity_id
_entity_poly.type
_entity_poly.pdbx_seq_one_letter_code
_entity_poly.pdbx_strand_id
1 'polypeptide(L)'
;TEALLKAIPDTAPAISPDIRPMRPEEPQTIISRHCEAVQSAIASGIPTISRQHPDYHALRLAVMALGGYFGSRLMSNIREKKGLTYGISALLLGDREGSYATITAQCDNGYAGRVVEEIRNEIKALADNPPSGDELERMRLHAVSDSLEALDTPFSIMKVIVSQYAVGMPDNYFQRQQEVIASIDSDTIGEMARRYLSADSLRISIAGNPG
;
A
#
# COMPACT_ATOMS: atom_id res chain seq x y z
N THR A 1 -8.39 -29.33 17.78
CA THR A 1 -8.22 -27.92 18.16
C THR A 1 -8.03 -27.77 19.68
N GLU A 2 -8.84 -28.45 20.51
CA GLU A 2 -8.73 -28.40 21.98
C GLU A 2 -7.41 -28.97 22.53
N ALA A 3 -6.86 -30.00 21.91
CA ALA A 3 -5.58 -30.59 22.30
C ALA A 3 -4.39 -29.64 22.04
N LEU A 4 -4.46 -28.82 21.00
CA LEU A 4 -3.45 -27.79 20.68
C LEU A 4 -3.54 -26.61 21.67
N LEU A 5 -4.74 -26.21 22.06
CA LEU A 5 -4.93 -25.14 23.03
C LEU A 5 -4.46 -25.53 24.42
N LYS A 6 -4.64 -26.81 24.82
CA LYS A 6 -4.13 -27.35 26.10
C LYS A 6 -2.59 -27.51 26.14
N ALA A 7 -1.93 -27.48 24.99
CA ALA A 7 -0.46 -27.54 24.90
C ALA A 7 0.20 -26.17 25.03
N ILE A 8 -0.57 -25.07 24.99
CA ILE A 8 -0.05 -23.72 25.21
C ILE A 8 0.02 -23.47 26.71
N PRO A 9 1.20 -23.19 27.29
CA PRO A 9 1.31 -22.93 28.73
C PRO A 9 0.50 -21.68 29.10
N ASP A 10 -0.35 -21.76 30.11
CA ASP A 10 -1.12 -20.62 30.67
C ASP A 10 -0.20 -19.53 31.28
N THR A 11 1.09 -19.80 31.37
CA THR A 11 2.08 -18.94 32.05
C THR A 11 3.07 -18.28 31.09
N ALA A 12 2.74 -18.14 29.80
CA ALA A 12 3.57 -17.32 28.94
C ALA A 12 3.55 -15.87 29.49
N PRO A 13 4.72 -15.32 29.87
CA PRO A 13 4.75 -13.94 30.36
C PRO A 13 4.15 -13.05 29.28
N ALA A 14 3.20 -12.18 29.68
CA ALA A 14 2.70 -11.16 28.79
C ALA A 14 3.88 -10.25 28.41
N ILE A 15 4.51 -10.56 27.27
CA ILE A 15 5.51 -9.67 26.68
C ILE A 15 4.70 -8.49 26.15
N SER A 16 4.66 -7.40 26.91
CA SER A 16 4.24 -6.13 26.37
C SER A 16 5.42 -5.60 25.56
N PRO A 17 5.39 -5.68 24.23
CA PRO A 17 6.45 -5.09 23.42
C PRO A 17 6.47 -3.59 23.71
N ASP A 18 7.65 -3.02 23.93
CA ASP A 18 7.85 -1.56 23.92
C ASP A 18 7.65 -1.08 22.47
N ILE A 19 6.39 -0.92 22.08
CA ILE A 19 6.02 -0.44 20.74
C ILE A 19 6.33 1.05 20.72
N ARG A 20 7.46 1.40 20.15
CA ARG A 20 7.80 2.81 19.93
C ARG A 20 7.05 3.30 18.70
N PRO A 21 6.31 4.43 18.81
CA PRO A 21 5.70 5.02 17.64
C PRO A 21 6.78 5.33 16.61
N MET A 22 6.50 4.95 15.39
CA MET A 22 7.36 5.17 14.25
C MET A 22 7.54 6.68 14.05
N ARG A 23 8.74 7.18 14.27
CA ARG A 23 9.06 8.60 14.01
C ARG A 23 9.26 8.77 12.51
N PRO A 24 8.53 9.70 11.87
CA PRO A 24 8.85 10.08 10.50
C PRO A 24 10.26 10.65 10.48
N GLU A 25 11.19 9.97 9.84
CA GLU A 25 12.50 10.53 9.51
C GLU A 25 12.35 11.42 8.27
N GLU A 26 13.30 12.31 8.01
CA GLU A 26 13.30 13.18 6.84
C GLU A 26 13.25 12.38 5.52
N PRO A 27 12.60 12.89 4.47
CA PRO A 27 12.63 12.30 3.16
C PRO A 27 14.07 12.14 2.67
N GLN A 28 14.43 10.93 2.22
CA GLN A 28 15.79 10.66 1.77
C GLN A 28 15.79 9.64 0.63
N THR A 29 16.85 9.67 -0.17
CA THR A 29 17.13 8.63 -1.16
C THR A 29 18.41 7.92 -0.77
N ILE A 30 18.33 6.61 -0.56
CA ILE A 30 19.46 5.74 -0.24
C ILE A 30 19.76 4.87 -1.46
N ILE A 31 21.01 4.86 -1.89
CA ILE A 31 21.47 4.02 -3.01
C ILE A 31 22.45 2.99 -2.48
N SER A 32 22.09 1.71 -2.59
CA SER A 32 22.98 0.57 -2.31
C SER A 32 23.53 0.05 -3.63
N ARG A 33 24.81 0.35 -3.90
CA ARG A 33 25.44 -0.01 -5.17
C ARG A 33 25.92 -1.46 -5.18
N HIS A 34 25.52 -2.18 -6.22
CA HIS A 34 25.91 -3.56 -6.52
C HIS A 34 26.39 -3.62 -7.96
N CYS A 35 27.70 -3.55 -8.20
CA CYS A 35 28.29 -3.39 -9.52
C CYS A 35 27.93 -4.52 -10.51
N GLU A 36 27.68 -5.73 -9.98
CA GLU A 36 27.30 -6.90 -10.80
C GLU A 36 25.79 -6.97 -11.09
N ALA A 37 24.99 -6.08 -10.50
CA ALA A 37 23.55 -6.09 -10.72
C ALA A 37 23.21 -5.56 -12.12
N VAL A 38 22.43 -6.32 -12.88
CA VAL A 38 21.94 -5.93 -14.20
C VAL A 38 20.66 -5.07 -14.13
N GLN A 39 20.00 -5.10 -12.98
CA GLN A 39 18.76 -4.37 -12.70
C GLN A 39 18.85 -3.64 -11.36
N SER A 40 18.04 -2.60 -11.22
CA SER A 40 17.81 -1.90 -9.97
C SER A 40 16.43 -2.26 -9.40
N ALA A 41 16.41 -2.59 -8.11
CA ALA A 41 15.18 -2.68 -7.32
C ALA A 41 14.95 -1.35 -6.61
N ILE A 42 13.74 -0.83 -6.73
CA ILE A 42 13.30 0.41 -6.09
C ILE A 42 12.25 0.07 -5.07
N ALA A 43 12.45 0.49 -3.84
CA ALA A 43 11.45 0.47 -2.78
C ALA A 43 11.27 1.89 -2.25
N SER A 44 10.04 2.33 -2.15
CA SER A 44 9.74 3.65 -1.61
C SER A 44 8.54 3.60 -0.67
N GLY A 45 8.44 4.57 0.23
CA GLY A 45 7.37 4.61 1.21
C GLY A 45 7.02 6.02 1.65
N ILE A 46 5.74 6.24 1.91
CA ILE A 46 5.19 7.44 2.52
C ILE A 46 4.54 7.02 3.83
N PRO A 47 4.98 7.53 5.00
CA PRO A 47 4.28 7.30 6.26
C PRO A 47 2.87 7.88 6.21
N THR A 48 1.90 7.12 6.69
CA THR A 48 0.48 7.51 6.67
C THR A 48 -0.23 7.18 7.98
N ILE A 49 -1.54 7.38 7.99
CA ILE A 49 -2.44 7.12 9.12
C ILE A 49 -2.53 5.64 9.48
N SER A 50 -2.83 5.33 10.74
CA SER A 50 -3.02 3.96 11.22
C SER A 50 -4.31 3.32 10.69
N ARG A 51 -4.43 2.00 10.80
CA ARG A 51 -5.64 1.25 10.41
C ARG A 51 -6.88 1.65 11.19
N GLN A 52 -6.73 2.26 12.37
CA GLN A 52 -7.85 2.73 13.19
C GLN A 52 -8.42 4.08 12.73
N HIS A 53 -7.70 4.80 11.87
CA HIS A 53 -8.14 6.12 11.41
C HIS A 53 -9.39 6.00 10.51
N PRO A 54 -10.38 6.91 10.64
CA PRO A 54 -11.59 6.87 9.81
C PRO A 54 -11.34 6.88 8.31
N ASP A 55 -10.33 7.59 7.85
CA ASP A 55 -9.98 7.73 6.43
C ASP A 55 -9.20 6.54 5.86
N TYR A 56 -8.83 5.55 6.70
CA TYR A 56 -7.96 4.45 6.27
C TYR A 56 -8.49 3.67 5.07
N HIS A 57 -9.78 3.35 5.06
CA HIS A 57 -10.37 2.60 3.95
C HIS A 57 -10.40 3.41 2.64
N ALA A 58 -10.69 4.71 2.73
CA ALA A 58 -10.66 5.60 1.56
C ALA A 58 -9.21 5.81 1.05
N LEU A 59 -8.25 5.99 1.96
CA LEU A 59 -6.83 6.06 1.59
C LEU A 59 -6.34 4.76 0.93
N ARG A 60 -6.78 3.60 1.41
CA ARG A 60 -6.46 2.32 0.78
C ARG A 60 -6.93 2.26 -0.67
N LEU A 61 -8.11 2.80 -0.99
CA LEU A 61 -8.61 2.88 -2.35
C LEU A 61 -7.82 3.89 -3.20
N ALA A 62 -7.37 5.01 -2.63
CA ALA A 62 -6.48 5.94 -3.32
C ALA A 62 -5.13 5.30 -3.68
N VAL A 63 -4.52 4.53 -2.75
CA VAL A 63 -3.30 3.76 -3.03
C VAL A 63 -3.55 2.65 -4.05
N MET A 64 -4.73 2.01 -4.03
CA MET A 64 -5.14 1.05 -5.05
C MET A 64 -5.23 1.68 -6.45
N ALA A 65 -5.84 2.85 -6.57
CA ALA A 65 -5.89 3.60 -7.82
C ALA A 65 -4.49 3.98 -8.33
N LEU A 66 -3.57 4.31 -7.42
CA LEU A 66 -2.19 4.63 -7.75
C LEU A 66 -1.45 3.42 -8.35
N GLY A 67 -1.47 2.26 -7.67
CA GLY A 67 -0.62 1.13 -8.05
C GLY A 67 -1.08 -0.24 -7.55
N GLY A 68 -2.32 -0.39 -7.09
CA GLY A 68 -2.80 -1.61 -6.44
C GLY A 68 -3.29 -2.71 -7.37
N TYR A 69 -3.42 -2.46 -8.67
CA TYR A 69 -3.89 -3.45 -9.64
C TYR A 69 -3.32 -3.20 -11.03
N PHE A 70 -3.53 -4.13 -11.97
CA PHE A 70 -2.92 -4.08 -13.30
C PHE A 70 -3.31 -2.82 -14.10
N GLY A 71 -4.56 -2.35 -14.01
CA GLY A 71 -5.04 -1.13 -14.67
C GLY A 71 -4.76 0.17 -13.91
N SER A 72 -3.98 0.12 -12.82
CA SER A 72 -3.64 1.28 -12.00
C SER A 72 -2.70 2.26 -12.73
N ARG A 73 -2.60 3.48 -12.24
CA ARG A 73 -1.85 4.56 -12.91
C ARG A 73 -0.38 4.28 -13.08
N LEU A 74 0.30 3.80 -12.02
CA LEU A 74 1.72 3.44 -12.11
C LEU A 74 1.97 2.35 -13.15
N MET A 75 1.11 1.30 -13.18
CA MET A 75 1.23 0.23 -14.16
C MET A 75 1.00 0.74 -15.58
N SER A 76 -0.09 1.45 -15.81
CA SER A 76 -0.46 1.96 -17.13
C SER A 76 0.55 2.98 -17.68
N ASN A 77 1.09 3.87 -16.83
CA ASN A 77 2.05 4.88 -17.30
C ASN A 77 3.47 4.34 -17.40
N ILE A 78 4.00 3.77 -16.31
CA ILE A 78 5.44 3.48 -16.20
C ILE A 78 5.78 2.17 -16.92
N ARG A 79 4.92 1.14 -16.78
CA ARG A 79 5.14 -0.16 -17.41
C ARG A 79 4.61 -0.21 -18.84
N GLU A 80 3.31 0.08 -19.06
CA GLU A 80 2.67 -0.15 -20.37
C GLU A 80 3.02 0.94 -21.38
N LYS A 81 2.87 2.22 -21.02
CA LYS A 81 3.11 3.32 -21.97
C LYS A 81 4.59 3.64 -22.16
N LYS A 82 5.38 3.62 -21.09
CA LYS A 82 6.79 4.05 -21.12
C LYS A 82 7.79 2.90 -21.17
N GLY A 83 7.41 1.69 -20.81
CA GLY A 83 8.27 0.52 -20.81
C GLY A 83 9.49 0.63 -19.89
N LEU A 84 9.43 1.42 -18.81
CA LEU A 84 10.55 1.72 -17.94
C LEU A 84 10.79 0.66 -16.86
N THR A 85 9.82 -0.20 -16.61
CA THR A 85 9.86 -1.21 -15.55
C THR A 85 9.24 -2.52 -15.99
N TYR A 86 9.69 -3.62 -15.44
CA TYR A 86 9.08 -4.95 -15.61
C TYR A 86 7.81 -5.12 -14.75
N GLY A 87 7.75 -4.42 -13.63
CA GLY A 87 6.59 -4.39 -12.74
C GLY A 87 6.73 -3.29 -11.71
N ILE A 88 5.60 -2.69 -11.37
CA ILE A 88 5.47 -1.67 -10.34
C ILE A 88 4.16 -1.86 -9.62
N SER A 89 4.17 -1.71 -8.31
CA SER A 89 2.96 -1.81 -7.49
C SER A 89 2.98 -0.85 -6.32
N ALA A 90 1.80 -0.47 -5.85
CA ALA A 90 1.62 0.30 -4.62
C ALA A 90 0.67 -0.43 -3.67
N LEU A 91 1.03 -0.46 -2.39
CA LEU A 91 0.25 -1.10 -1.33
C LEU A 91 0.21 -0.20 -0.10
N LEU A 92 -0.91 -0.19 0.61
CA LEU A 92 -1.01 0.40 1.94
C LEU A 92 -0.78 -0.70 2.99
N LEU A 93 0.40 -0.69 3.60
CA LEU A 93 0.76 -1.61 4.68
C LEU A 93 0.45 -0.92 6.00
N GLY A 94 -0.57 -1.41 6.68
CA GLY A 94 -1.08 -0.78 7.90
C GLY A 94 -0.99 -1.67 9.12
N ASP A 95 -0.62 -1.04 10.23
CA ASP A 95 -0.60 -1.61 11.57
C ASP A 95 -1.43 -0.74 12.51
N ARG A 96 -1.40 -1.08 13.80
CA ARG A 96 -2.09 -0.37 14.87
C ARG A 96 -1.58 1.05 15.06
N GLU A 97 -0.26 1.23 15.00
CA GLU A 97 0.40 2.50 15.34
C GLU A 97 0.64 3.41 14.11
N GLY A 98 0.60 2.86 12.91
CA GLY A 98 0.81 3.61 11.68
C GLY A 98 0.73 2.75 10.44
N SER A 99 0.85 3.38 9.29
CA SER A 99 0.87 2.71 7.98
C SER A 99 1.91 3.34 7.07
N TYR A 100 2.25 2.61 6.02
CA TYR A 100 3.03 3.13 4.90
C TYR A 100 2.30 2.87 3.59
N ALA A 101 2.20 3.89 2.76
CA ALA A 101 1.97 3.67 1.33
C ALA A 101 3.31 3.31 0.70
N THR A 102 3.50 2.03 0.35
CA THR A 102 4.74 1.52 -0.24
C THR A 102 4.59 1.41 -1.75
N ILE A 103 5.65 1.76 -2.49
CA ILE A 103 5.72 1.57 -3.93
C ILE A 103 7.00 0.79 -4.23
N THR A 104 6.87 -0.31 -4.96
CA THR A 104 8.01 -1.15 -5.36
C THR A 104 8.06 -1.29 -6.87
N ALA A 105 9.27 -1.26 -7.43
CA ALA A 105 9.50 -1.44 -8.86
C ALA A 105 10.83 -2.14 -9.14
N GLN A 106 10.95 -2.76 -10.33
CA GLN A 106 12.21 -3.29 -10.85
C GLN A 106 12.42 -2.78 -12.28
N CYS A 107 13.58 -2.26 -12.58
CA CYS A 107 13.90 -1.69 -13.87
C CYS A 107 15.37 -1.92 -14.25
N ASP A 108 15.71 -1.67 -15.49
CA ASP A 108 17.12 -1.60 -15.90
C ASP A 108 17.81 -0.46 -15.17
N ASN A 109 19.08 -0.65 -14.86
CA ASN A 109 19.88 0.29 -14.05
C ASN A 109 19.79 1.74 -14.54
N GLY A 110 19.85 1.96 -15.86
CA GLY A 110 19.78 3.29 -16.47
C GLY A 110 18.42 3.99 -16.34
N TYR A 111 17.38 3.29 -15.95
CA TYR A 111 16.04 3.86 -15.81
C TYR A 111 15.62 4.18 -14.37
N ALA A 112 16.42 3.80 -13.37
CA ALA A 112 16.06 3.93 -11.97
C ALA A 112 15.67 5.37 -11.57
N GLY A 113 16.45 6.37 -11.96
CA GLY A 113 16.15 7.77 -11.69
C GLY A 113 14.85 8.23 -12.35
N ARG A 114 14.64 7.82 -13.61
CA ARG A 114 13.43 8.16 -14.36
C ARG A 114 12.18 7.49 -13.78
N VAL A 115 12.27 6.23 -13.33
CA VAL A 115 11.16 5.54 -12.66
C VAL A 115 10.78 6.27 -11.37
N VAL A 116 11.73 6.72 -10.58
CA VAL A 116 11.49 7.50 -9.36
C VAL A 116 10.79 8.83 -9.68
N GLU A 117 11.22 9.54 -10.72
CA GLU A 117 10.58 10.78 -11.17
C GLU A 117 9.12 10.54 -11.59
N GLU A 118 8.86 9.48 -12.36
CA GLU A 118 7.51 9.12 -12.79
C GLU A 118 6.61 8.71 -11.61
N ILE A 119 7.14 8.02 -10.60
CA ILE A 119 6.40 7.73 -9.37
C ILE A 119 5.96 9.02 -8.69
N ARG A 120 6.85 10.01 -8.57
CA ARG A 120 6.51 11.32 -7.99
C ARG A 120 5.44 12.06 -8.80
N ASN A 121 5.54 11.99 -10.13
CA ASN A 121 4.57 12.61 -11.03
C ASN A 121 3.19 11.98 -10.91
N GLU A 122 3.10 10.64 -10.82
CA GLU A 122 1.82 9.94 -10.66
C GLU A 122 1.17 10.19 -9.29
N ILE A 123 1.95 10.32 -8.22
CA ILE A 123 1.44 10.71 -6.90
C ILE A 123 0.79 12.10 -6.98
N LYS A 124 1.45 13.08 -7.61
CA LYS A 124 0.91 14.44 -7.81
C LYS A 124 -0.32 14.42 -8.70
N ALA A 125 -0.24 13.69 -9.82
CA ALA A 125 -1.33 13.56 -10.75
C ALA A 125 -2.60 12.93 -10.13
N LEU A 126 -2.45 11.98 -9.20
CA LEU A 126 -3.58 11.39 -8.48
C LEU A 126 -4.32 12.43 -7.62
N ALA A 127 -3.59 13.35 -7.01
CA ALA A 127 -4.17 14.42 -6.22
C ALA A 127 -4.87 15.50 -7.06
N ASP A 128 -4.28 15.87 -8.21
CA ASP A 128 -4.77 16.95 -9.08
C ASP A 128 -5.90 16.49 -10.02
N ASN A 129 -5.81 15.25 -10.49
CA ASN A 129 -6.74 14.64 -11.43
C ASN A 129 -7.13 13.23 -10.92
N PRO A 130 -8.00 13.11 -9.92
CA PRO A 130 -8.39 11.81 -9.36
C PRO A 130 -9.15 10.96 -10.38
N PRO A 131 -9.20 9.61 -10.18
CA PRO A 131 -9.90 8.71 -11.10
C PRO A 131 -11.38 9.07 -11.22
N SER A 132 -11.90 9.04 -12.44
CA SER A 132 -13.30 9.32 -12.72
C SER A 132 -13.84 8.39 -13.84
N GLY A 133 -15.16 8.33 -14.00
CA GLY A 133 -15.79 7.51 -15.03
C GLY A 133 -15.32 6.05 -14.98
N ASP A 134 -14.88 5.53 -16.13
CA ASP A 134 -14.46 4.13 -16.26
C ASP A 134 -13.24 3.76 -15.39
N GLU A 135 -12.34 4.70 -15.11
CA GLU A 135 -11.19 4.42 -14.24
C GLU A 135 -11.63 4.14 -12.81
N LEU A 136 -12.53 4.98 -12.28
CA LEU A 136 -13.10 4.81 -10.94
C LEU A 136 -13.90 3.51 -10.85
N GLU A 137 -14.69 3.19 -11.86
CA GLU A 137 -15.51 1.98 -11.86
C GLU A 137 -14.65 0.71 -11.91
N ARG A 138 -13.61 0.67 -12.76
CA ARG A 138 -12.66 -0.46 -12.78
C ARG A 138 -11.97 -0.67 -11.45
N MET A 139 -11.53 0.42 -10.81
CA MET A 139 -10.92 0.36 -9.47
C MET A 139 -11.93 -0.20 -8.44
N ARG A 140 -13.18 0.26 -8.47
CA ARG A 140 -14.24 -0.20 -7.56
C ARG A 140 -14.52 -1.69 -7.74
N LEU A 141 -14.67 -2.14 -8.98
CA LEU A 141 -14.88 -3.56 -9.30
C LEU A 141 -13.71 -4.43 -8.81
N HIS A 142 -12.48 -3.95 -8.96
CA HIS A 142 -11.30 -4.65 -8.43
C HIS A 142 -11.34 -4.73 -6.90
N ALA A 143 -11.66 -3.64 -6.21
CA ALA A 143 -11.79 -3.64 -4.75
C ALA A 143 -12.88 -4.59 -4.23
N VAL A 144 -13.99 -4.71 -4.96
CA VAL A 144 -15.05 -5.70 -4.67
C VAL A 144 -14.52 -7.12 -4.86
N SER A 145 -13.83 -7.39 -5.98
CA SER A 145 -13.23 -8.70 -6.28
C SER A 145 -12.25 -9.14 -5.19
N ASP A 146 -11.33 -8.26 -4.77
CA ASP A 146 -10.38 -8.53 -3.67
C ASP A 146 -11.11 -8.86 -2.37
N SER A 147 -12.23 -8.16 -2.11
CA SER A 147 -13.03 -8.40 -0.90
C SER A 147 -13.73 -9.76 -0.93
N LEU A 148 -14.19 -10.20 -2.10
CA LEU A 148 -14.79 -11.52 -2.26
C LEU A 148 -13.74 -12.63 -2.13
N GLU A 149 -12.56 -12.45 -2.75
CA GLU A 149 -11.44 -13.39 -2.62
C GLU A 149 -11.00 -13.56 -1.15
N ALA A 150 -10.99 -12.47 -0.38
CA ALA A 150 -10.67 -12.52 1.05
C ALA A 150 -11.66 -13.35 1.88
N LEU A 151 -12.85 -13.64 1.35
CA LEU A 151 -13.90 -14.43 2.02
C LEU A 151 -14.17 -15.78 1.35
N ASP A 152 -13.42 -16.16 0.32
CA ASP A 152 -13.71 -17.35 -0.51
C ASP A 152 -13.54 -18.67 0.24
N THR A 153 -12.65 -18.73 1.23
CA THR A 153 -12.39 -19.96 2.00
C THR A 153 -12.43 -19.72 3.51
N PRO A 154 -12.72 -20.75 4.32
CA PRO A 154 -12.63 -20.64 5.79
C PRO A 154 -11.27 -20.17 6.28
N PHE A 155 -10.18 -20.54 5.61
CA PHE A 155 -8.82 -20.10 5.95
C PHE A 155 -8.62 -18.62 5.62
N SER A 156 -9.13 -18.13 4.50
CA SER A 156 -9.10 -16.70 4.13
C SER A 156 -9.88 -15.87 5.14
N ILE A 157 -11.09 -16.30 5.50
CA ILE A 157 -11.93 -15.66 6.52
C ILE A 157 -11.19 -15.60 7.87
N MET A 158 -10.61 -16.73 8.31
CA MET A 158 -9.85 -16.79 9.55
C MET A 158 -8.67 -15.81 9.54
N LYS A 159 -7.93 -15.72 8.42
CA LYS A 159 -6.83 -14.78 8.24
C LYS A 159 -7.28 -13.33 8.38
N VAL A 160 -8.42 -12.96 7.79
CA VAL A 160 -9.03 -11.63 7.92
C VAL A 160 -9.35 -11.34 9.38
N ILE A 161 -10.07 -12.24 10.06
CA ILE A 161 -10.48 -12.08 11.48
C ILE A 161 -9.24 -11.95 12.38
N VAL A 162 -8.26 -12.84 12.24
CA VAL A 162 -7.02 -12.80 13.05
C VAL A 162 -6.26 -11.50 12.80
N SER A 163 -6.15 -11.05 11.55
CA SER A 163 -5.51 -9.80 11.20
C SER A 163 -6.21 -8.58 11.83
N GLN A 164 -7.54 -8.56 11.84
CA GLN A 164 -8.32 -7.49 12.45
C GLN A 164 -8.15 -7.49 13.98
N TYR A 165 -8.26 -8.67 14.58
CA TYR A 165 -8.12 -8.83 16.03
C TYR A 165 -6.72 -8.44 16.52
N ALA A 166 -5.66 -8.86 15.82
CA ALA A 166 -4.27 -8.57 16.18
C ALA A 166 -3.95 -7.06 16.26
N VAL A 167 -4.63 -6.25 15.44
CA VAL A 167 -4.45 -4.79 15.44
C VAL A 167 -5.57 -4.04 16.17
N GLY A 168 -6.45 -4.77 16.87
CA GLY A 168 -7.52 -4.19 17.70
C GLY A 168 -8.60 -3.47 16.89
N MET A 169 -8.97 -4.01 15.72
CA MET A 169 -10.05 -3.44 14.90
C MET A 169 -11.41 -3.79 15.47
N PRO A 170 -12.41 -2.91 15.32
CA PRO A 170 -13.79 -3.20 15.75
C PRO A 170 -14.43 -4.29 14.89
N ASP A 171 -15.43 -4.99 15.42
CA ASP A 171 -16.11 -6.10 14.74
C ASP A 171 -16.72 -5.69 13.38
N ASN A 172 -17.15 -4.44 13.24
CA ASN A 172 -17.73 -3.91 12.01
C ASN A 172 -16.69 -3.35 11.02
N TYR A 173 -15.40 -3.63 11.22
CA TYR A 173 -14.31 -3.10 10.36
C TYR A 173 -14.49 -3.50 8.88
N PHE A 174 -14.80 -4.78 8.63
CA PHE A 174 -15.04 -5.27 7.29
C PHE A 174 -16.30 -4.65 6.65
N GLN A 175 -17.38 -4.51 7.42
CA GLN A 175 -18.60 -3.85 6.94
C GLN A 175 -18.30 -2.39 6.53
N ARG A 176 -17.59 -1.63 7.34
CA ARG A 176 -17.16 -0.26 7.01
C ARG A 176 -16.34 -0.21 5.73
N GLN A 177 -15.45 -1.17 5.53
CA GLN A 177 -14.69 -1.28 4.28
C GLN A 177 -15.62 -1.42 3.07
N GLN A 178 -16.65 -2.28 3.15
CA GLN A 178 -17.62 -2.47 2.07
C GLN A 178 -18.44 -1.19 1.81
N GLU A 179 -18.86 -0.50 2.85
CA GLU A 179 -19.59 0.76 2.75
C GLU A 179 -18.75 1.82 2.01
N VAL A 180 -17.46 1.93 2.35
CA VAL A 180 -16.55 2.86 1.67
C VAL A 180 -16.34 2.46 0.21
N ILE A 181 -16.13 1.18 -0.11
CA ILE A 181 -16.00 0.73 -1.51
C ILE A 181 -17.24 1.07 -2.33
N ALA A 182 -18.42 0.91 -1.75
CA ALA A 182 -19.70 1.19 -2.43
C ALA A 182 -19.92 2.69 -2.68
N SER A 183 -19.47 3.55 -1.76
CA SER A 183 -19.74 4.99 -1.78
C SER A 183 -18.60 5.86 -2.30
N ILE A 184 -17.39 5.28 -2.50
CA ILE A 184 -16.21 6.05 -2.90
C ILE A 184 -16.44 6.81 -4.21
N ASP A 185 -16.04 8.05 -4.24
CA ASP A 185 -16.09 8.91 -5.41
C ASP A 185 -14.71 9.51 -5.75
N SER A 186 -14.66 10.21 -6.87
CA SER A 186 -13.46 10.86 -7.39
C SER A 186 -12.89 11.90 -6.41
N ASP A 187 -13.77 12.72 -5.84
CA ASP A 187 -13.37 13.81 -4.95
C ASP A 187 -12.72 13.27 -3.66
N THR A 188 -13.29 12.22 -3.09
CA THR A 188 -12.76 11.53 -1.91
C THR A 188 -11.37 10.94 -2.18
N ILE A 189 -11.16 10.30 -3.36
CA ILE A 189 -9.84 9.78 -3.72
C ILE A 189 -8.82 10.91 -3.85
N GLY A 190 -9.19 12.01 -4.51
CA GLY A 190 -8.34 13.19 -4.65
C GLY A 190 -8.00 13.82 -3.28
N GLU A 191 -8.97 13.89 -2.38
CA GLU A 191 -8.75 14.38 -1.02
C GLU A 191 -7.77 13.47 -0.24
N MET A 192 -7.95 12.15 -0.30
CA MET A 192 -7.03 11.20 0.34
C MET A 192 -5.62 11.33 -0.20
N ALA A 193 -5.48 11.47 -1.52
CA ALA A 193 -4.18 11.68 -2.15
C ALA A 193 -3.52 12.99 -1.68
N ARG A 194 -4.23 14.09 -1.67
CA ARG A 194 -3.71 15.41 -1.22
C ARG A 194 -3.30 15.39 0.26
N ARG A 195 -4.08 14.74 1.12
CA ARG A 195 -3.84 14.73 2.57
C ARG A 195 -2.72 13.80 2.99
N TYR A 196 -2.58 12.66 2.34
CA TYR A 196 -1.76 11.55 2.85
C TYR A 196 -0.67 11.07 1.90
N LEU A 197 -0.72 11.39 0.60
CA LEU A 197 0.25 10.93 -0.38
C LEU A 197 1.08 12.11 -0.93
N SER A 198 2.00 12.61 -0.11
CA SER A 198 2.92 13.66 -0.56
C SER A 198 4.13 13.08 -1.28
N ALA A 199 4.34 13.48 -2.54
CA ALA A 199 5.54 13.11 -3.30
C ALA A 199 6.85 13.61 -2.65
N ASP A 200 6.77 14.69 -1.88
CA ASP A 200 7.93 15.28 -1.19
C ASP A 200 8.28 14.52 0.10
N SER A 201 7.32 13.77 0.67
CA SER A 201 7.55 12.89 1.82
C SER A 201 8.06 11.50 1.44
N LEU A 202 8.27 11.25 0.15
CA LEU A 202 8.67 9.94 -0.36
C LEU A 202 10.11 9.61 0.06
N ARG A 203 10.27 8.49 0.77
CA ARG A 203 11.55 7.87 1.08
C ARG A 203 11.83 6.80 0.06
N ILE A 204 13.05 6.73 -0.42
CA ILE A 204 13.41 5.88 -1.55
C ILE A 204 14.67 5.10 -1.19
N SER A 205 14.64 3.80 -1.46
CA SER A 205 15.80 2.92 -1.44
C SER A 205 15.96 2.31 -2.84
N ILE A 206 17.16 2.43 -3.40
CA ILE A 206 17.50 1.83 -4.69
C ILE A 206 18.65 0.86 -4.46
N ALA A 207 18.45 -0.40 -4.78
CA ALA A 207 19.50 -1.43 -4.75
C ALA A 207 19.81 -1.89 -6.19
N GLY A 208 21.06 -1.76 -6.62
CA GLY A 208 21.47 -2.07 -7.99
C GLY A 208 22.71 -1.29 -8.40
N ASN A 209 22.84 -1.02 -9.69
CA ASN A 209 23.90 -0.16 -10.22
C ASN A 209 23.30 1.00 -11.03
N PRO A 210 22.48 1.85 -10.41
CA PRO A 210 21.89 2.99 -11.10
C PRO A 210 23.00 3.95 -11.57
N GLY A 211 22.87 4.45 -12.78
CA GLY A 211 23.78 5.42 -13.36
C GLY A 211 23.86 6.74 -12.61
#